data_933ff740a1ba5f0c5b0b60c79c9a8e25
#
_entry.id   933ff740a1ba5f0c5b0b60c79c9a8e25
#
_cell.length_a   1.000
_cell.length_b   1.000
_cell.length_c   1.000
_cell.angle_alpha   90.00
_cell.angle_beta   90.00
_cell.angle_gamma   90.00
#
_symmetry.space_group_name_H-M   'P 1'
#
loop_
_entity.id
_entity.type
_entity.pdbx_description
1 polymer ?
#
loop_
_entity_poly.entity_id
_entity_poly.type
_entity_poly.pdbx_seq_one_letter_code
_entity_poly.pdbx_strand_id
1 'polypeptide(L)'
;MLSSSIVIRDVREHELDSVLALNNAAGPAILPLDAARLRSFYDSAEYFRVAERDGTMAGFLVAFASDSDHDSANFRWFRERNPEFLYIDRIVVASRRRGGGVGRAFYADVQSYAELRYPQLACEVFLEHGSDPALLFHGSFGFREVGQHVIAADGRKLRAAMLMKELCSYAWVRETYGTALPDAAWVGAPRRSAPEPQRPTGTCR
;
A
#
# COMPACT_ATOMS: atom_id res chain seq x y z
N MET A 1 -20.41 -8.67 -25.15
CA MET A 1 -20.18 -8.79 -23.69
C MET A 1 -19.58 -7.49 -23.24
N LEU A 2 -20.26 -6.70 -22.40
CA LEU A 2 -19.68 -5.50 -21.81
C LEU A 2 -18.52 -5.95 -20.91
N SER A 3 -17.31 -5.47 -21.22
CA SER A 3 -16.15 -5.70 -20.36
C SER A 3 -16.46 -5.10 -19.01
N SER A 4 -16.54 -5.94 -17.98
CA SER A 4 -16.72 -5.51 -16.60
C SER A 4 -15.52 -4.68 -16.18
N SER A 5 -15.69 -3.36 -16.07
CA SER A 5 -14.62 -2.44 -15.71
C SER A 5 -14.27 -2.58 -14.24
N ILE A 6 -12.96 -2.56 -13.92
CA ILE A 6 -12.45 -2.45 -12.56
C ILE A 6 -12.23 -0.97 -12.28
N VAL A 7 -12.82 -0.48 -11.21
CA VAL A 7 -12.65 0.91 -10.75
C VAL A 7 -11.84 0.87 -9.45
N ILE A 8 -10.71 1.59 -9.42
CA ILE A 8 -9.93 1.81 -8.21
C ILE A 8 -10.28 3.19 -7.66
N ARG A 9 -10.66 3.26 -6.41
CA ARG A 9 -11.04 4.51 -5.73
C ARG A 9 -10.71 4.48 -4.25
N ASP A 10 -10.66 5.63 -3.63
CA ASP A 10 -10.46 5.71 -2.18
C ASP A 10 -11.56 4.98 -1.42
N VAL A 11 -11.14 4.31 -0.34
CA VAL A 11 -12.07 3.67 0.59
C VAL A 11 -12.89 4.73 1.32
N ARG A 12 -14.16 4.44 1.55
CA ARG A 12 -15.05 5.29 2.34
C ARG A 12 -15.21 4.73 3.75
N GLU A 13 -15.42 5.59 4.72
CA GLU A 13 -15.52 5.19 6.12
C GLU A 13 -16.57 4.11 6.39
N HIS A 14 -17.75 4.23 5.79
CA HIS A 14 -18.83 3.26 5.92
C HIS A 14 -18.54 1.88 5.28
N GLU A 15 -17.44 1.74 4.55
CA GLU A 15 -17.02 0.48 3.92
C GLU A 15 -16.05 -0.33 4.81
N LEU A 16 -15.60 0.23 5.95
CA LEU A 16 -14.60 -0.41 6.80
C LEU A 16 -15.02 -1.80 7.28
N ASP A 17 -16.28 -2.01 7.62
CA ASP A 17 -16.78 -3.35 8.01
C ASP A 17 -16.62 -4.36 6.87
N SER A 18 -16.88 -3.96 5.63
CA SER A 18 -16.71 -4.80 4.45
C SER A 18 -15.22 -5.10 4.19
N VAL A 19 -14.35 -4.11 4.38
CA VAL A 19 -12.88 -4.28 4.29
C VAL A 19 -12.39 -5.24 5.36
N LEU A 20 -12.85 -5.10 6.60
CA LEU A 20 -12.50 -5.98 7.72
C LEU A 20 -12.90 -7.43 7.44
N ALA A 21 -14.13 -7.63 7.01
CA ALA A 21 -14.64 -8.96 6.64
C ALA A 21 -13.79 -9.57 5.50
N LEU A 22 -13.45 -8.78 4.48
CA LEU A 22 -12.63 -9.22 3.35
C LEU A 22 -11.20 -9.57 3.79
N ASN A 23 -10.59 -8.76 4.67
CA ASN A 23 -9.28 -9.03 5.25
C ASN A 23 -9.26 -10.38 5.97
N ASN A 24 -10.21 -10.57 6.90
CA ASN A 24 -10.21 -11.74 7.77
C ASN A 24 -10.65 -13.03 7.04
N ALA A 25 -11.24 -12.91 5.86
CA ALA A 25 -11.55 -14.03 4.96
C ALA A 25 -10.41 -14.33 3.95
N ALA A 26 -9.32 -13.55 3.92
CA ALA A 26 -8.29 -13.68 2.89
C ALA A 26 -7.41 -14.95 3.01
N GLY A 27 -7.41 -15.56 4.18
CA GLY A 27 -6.64 -16.78 4.48
C GLY A 27 -5.35 -16.49 5.27
N PRO A 28 -4.55 -17.53 5.55
CA PRO A 28 -3.46 -17.48 6.52
C PRO A 28 -2.27 -16.61 6.09
N ALA A 29 -2.17 -16.25 4.81
CA ALA A 29 -1.11 -15.38 4.29
C ALA A 29 -1.30 -13.90 4.65
N ILE A 30 -2.48 -13.51 5.14
CA ILE A 30 -2.82 -12.15 5.56
C ILE A 30 -3.16 -12.18 7.05
N LEU A 31 -2.41 -11.43 7.85
CA LEU A 31 -2.68 -11.34 9.29
C LEU A 31 -4.07 -10.72 9.54
N PRO A 32 -4.85 -11.30 10.48
CA PRO A 32 -6.16 -10.77 10.81
C PRO A 32 -6.07 -9.36 11.39
N LEU A 33 -7.15 -8.61 11.25
CA LEU A 33 -7.32 -7.29 11.86
C LEU A 33 -8.53 -7.30 12.79
N ASP A 34 -8.50 -6.45 13.78
CA ASP A 34 -9.69 -5.98 14.49
C ASP A 34 -10.15 -4.61 13.96
N ALA A 35 -11.31 -4.17 14.42
CA ALA A 35 -11.90 -2.90 13.99
C ALA A 35 -11.05 -1.69 14.39
N ALA A 36 -10.42 -1.72 15.57
CA ALA A 36 -9.58 -0.62 16.07
C ALA A 36 -8.31 -0.47 15.21
N ARG A 37 -7.67 -1.59 14.85
CA ARG A 37 -6.50 -1.58 13.98
C ARG A 37 -6.84 -1.12 12.57
N LEU A 38 -7.96 -1.59 12.00
CA LEU A 38 -8.42 -1.12 10.70
C LEU A 38 -8.77 0.37 10.72
N ARG A 39 -9.37 0.87 11.81
CA ARG A 39 -9.62 2.29 12.00
C ARG A 39 -8.32 3.10 12.01
N SER A 40 -7.31 2.64 12.73
CA SER A 40 -5.98 3.26 12.72
C SER A 40 -5.39 3.31 11.29
N PHE A 41 -5.55 2.24 10.51
CA PHE A 41 -5.13 2.25 9.09
C PHE A 41 -5.89 3.30 8.28
N TYR A 42 -7.21 3.40 8.47
CA TYR A 42 -8.02 4.39 7.76
C TYR A 42 -7.56 5.82 8.05
N ASP A 43 -7.22 6.11 9.29
CA ASP A 43 -6.85 7.45 9.75
C ASP A 43 -5.41 7.82 9.36
N SER A 44 -4.49 6.84 9.22
CA SER A 44 -3.05 7.09 9.05
C SER A 44 -2.45 6.66 7.71
N ALA A 45 -3.16 5.86 6.90
CA ALA A 45 -2.62 5.38 5.63
C ALA A 45 -2.44 6.51 4.62
N GLU A 46 -1.31 6.51 3.93
CA GLU A 46 -1.03 7.40 2.80
C GLU A 46 -1.87 7.02 1.57
N TYR A 47 -2.06 5.74 1.35
CA TYR A 47 -2.86 5.19 0.27
C TYR A 47 -3.77 4.10 0.81
N PHE A 48 -5.10 4.26 0.66
CA PHE A 48 -6.07 3.25 1.05
C PHE A 48 -7.21 3.22 0.03
N ARG A 49 -7.16 2.30 -0.91
CA ARG A 49 -8.11 2.18 -2.00
C ARG A 49 -8.78 0.83 -2.06
N VAL A 50 -9.99 0.84 -2.58
CA VAL A 50 -10.78 -0.35 -2.90
C VAL A 50 -10.89 -0.52 -4.41
N ALA A 51 -10.95 -1.76 -4.85
CA ALA A 51 -11.35 -2.11 -6.20
C ALA A 51 -12.83 -2.45 -6.21
N GLU A 52 -13.58 -1.81 -7.09
CA GLU A 52 -14.96 -2.12 -7.36
C GLU A 52 -15.10 -2.78 -8.71
N ARG A 53 -15.90 -3.84 -8.79
CA ARG A 53 -16.24 -4.53 -10.03
C ARG A 53 -17.70 -4.95 -9.97
N ASP A 54 -18.48 -4.57 -10.98
CA ASP A 54 -19.92 -4.83 -11.04
C ASP A 54 -20.68 -4.29 -9.81
N GLY A 55 -20.32 -3.09 -9.32
CA GLY A 55 -20.93 -2.45 -8.16
C GLY A 55 -20.62 -3.13 -6.81
N THR A 56 -19.66 -4.08 -6.79
CA THR A 56 -19.28 -4.79 -5.55
C THR A 56 -17.78 -4.65 -5.28
N MET A 57 -17.41 -4.56 -3.98
CA MET A 57 -16.02 -4.54 -3.57
C MET A 57 -15.33 -5.87 -3.94
N ALA A 58 -14.30 -5.78 -4.77
CA ALA A 58 -13.52 -6.90 -5.28
C ALA A 58 -12.19 -7.07 -4.54
N GLY A 59 -11.74 -6.06 -3.79
CA GLY A 59 -10.49 -6.06 -3.07
C GLY A 59 -10.16 -4.71 -2.46
N PHE A 60 -9.04 -4.64 -1.72
CA PHE A 60 -8.46 -3.40 -1.23
C PHE A 60 -6.93 -3.48 -1.18
N LEU A 61 -6.30 -2.31 -1.16
CA LEU A 61 -4.87 -2.13 -0.93
C LEU A 61 -4.68 -0.97 0.04
N VAL A 62 -3.81 -1.18 1.04
CA VAL A 62 -3.40 -0.14 1.97
C VAL A 62 -1.88 -0.01 2.00
N ALA A 63 -1.38 1.23 1.97
CA ALA A 63 0.03 1.52 2.04
C ALA A 63 0.32 2.75 2.91
N PHE A 64 1.53 2.78 3.49
CA PHE A 64 2.00 3.79 4.43
C PHE A 64 3.27 4.46 3.93
N ALA A 65 3.37 5.76 4.16
CA ALA A 65 4.60 6.50 3.94
C ALA A 65 5.68 6.10 4.94
N SER A 66 6.95 6.16 4.56
CA SER A 66 8.10 5.80 5.41
C SER A 66 8.20 6.61 6.71
N ASP A 67 7.64 7.83 6.73
CA ASP A 67 7.57 8.74 7.88
C ASP A 67 6.34 8.53 8.78
N SER A 68 5.46 7.59 8.44
CA SER A 68 4.25 7.32 9.23
C SER A 68 4.56 6.62 10.56
N ASP A 69 3.62 6.70 11.51
CA ASP A 69 3.68 6.01 12.80
C ASP A 69 3.26 4.53 12.72
N HIS A 70 3.31 3.95 11.52
CA HIS A 70 2.98 2.54 11.34
C HIS A 70 3.95 1.64 12.12
N ASP A 71 3.42 0.73 12.95
CA ASP A 71 4.18 -0.02 13.97
C ASP A 71 4.47 -1.48 13.58
N SER A 72 4.21 -1.89 12.34
CA SER A 72 4.55 -3.23 11.85
C SER A 72 6.06 -3.49 11.97
N ALA A 73 6.44 -4.66 12.45
CA ALA A 73 7.85 -5.06 12.54
C ALA A 73 8.53 -5.08 11.16
N ASN A 74 7.82 -5.49 10.12
CA ASN A 74 8.32 -5.49 8.75
C ASN A 74 8.47 -4.05 8.20
N PHE A 75 7.54 -3.16 8.49
CA PHE A 75 7.68 -1.74 8.16
C PHE A 75 8.93 -1.13 8.82
N ARG A 76 9.15 -1.37 10.12
CA ARG A 76 10.35 -0.88 10.83
C ARG A 76 11.63 -1.42 10.22
N TRP A 77 11.64 -2.70 9.79
CA TRP A 77 12.79 -3.29 9.10
C TRP A 77 13.18 -2.51 7.84
N PHE A 78 12.19 -2.06 7.03
CA PHE A 78 12.44 -1.22 5.86
C PHE A 78 12.90 0.19 6.27
N ARG A 79 12.23 0.81 7.22
CA ARG A 79 12.52 2.18 7.68
C ARG A 79 13.93 2.35 8.23
N GLU A 80 14.48 1.33 8.87
CA GLU A 80 15.86 1.31 9.37
C GLU A 80 16.91 1.28 8.25
N ARG A 81 16.53 0.88 7.04
CA ARG A 81 17.44 0.62 5.92
C ARG A 81 17.26 1.55 4.74
N ASN A 82 16.11 2.20 4.66
CA ASN A 82 15.73 3.03 3.53
C ASN A 82 15.08 4.33 4.03
N PRO A 83 15.52 5.50 3.55
CA PRO A 83 15.03 6.78 4.06
C PRO A 83 13.63 7.13 3.56
N GLU A 84 13.27 6.71 2.34
CA GLU A 84 12.04 7.16 1.69
C GLU A 84 11.47 6.04 0.80
N PHE A 85 10.24 5.60 1.11
CA PHE A 85 9.51 4.58 0.36
C PHE A 85 8.01 4.65 0.69
N LEU A 86 7.19 4.07 -0.19
CA LEU A 86 5.80 3.75 0.12
C LEU A 86 5.70 2.24 0.42
N TYR A 87 5.26 1.90 1.62
CA TYR A 87 5.14 0.52 2.09
C TYR A 87 3.73 -0.01 1.88
N ILE A 88 3.58 -1.02 1.03
CA ILE A 88 2.33 -1.76 0.85
C ILE A 88 2.21 -2.76 2.00
N ASP A 89 1.37 -2.45 3.00
CA ASP A 89 1.13 -3.32 4.15
C ASP A 89 0.32 -4.57 3.74
N ARG A 90 -0.67 -4.38 2.88
CA ARG A 90 -1.45 -5.49 2.33
C ARG A 90 -2.18 -5.15 1.05
N ILE A 91 -2.31 -6.19 0.23
CA ILE A 91 -3.24 -6.24 -0.89
C ILE A 91 -4.13 -7.46 -0.74
N VAL A 92 -5.43 -7.27 -0.73
CA VAL A 92 -6.41 -8.34 -0.59
C VAL A 92 -7.35 -8.31 -1.79
N VAL A 93 -7.47 -9.45 -2.46
CA VAL A 93 -8.43 -9.65 -3.55
C VAL A 93 -9.39 -10.76 -3.13
N ALA A 94 -10.69 -10.48 -3.19
CA ALA A 94 -11.73 -11.45 -2.89
C ALA A 94 -11.49 -12.75 -3.67
N SER A 95 -11.56 -13.91 -3.00
CA SER A 95 -11.19 -15.20 -3.60
C SER A 95 -11.92 -15.49 -4.92
N ARG A 96 -13.22 -15.13 -5.01
CA ARG A 96 -14.04 -15.26 -6.22
C ARG A 96 -13.65 -14.29 -7.35
N ARG A 97 -12.81 -13.30 -7.09
CA ARG A 97 -12.35 -12.28 -8.05
C ARG A 97 -10.87 -12.43 -8.41
N ARG A 98 -10.17 -13.42 -7.83
CA ARG A 98 -8.78 -13.73 -8.19
C ARG A 98 -8.69 -14.18 -9.66
N GLY A 99 -7.56 -13.91 -10.30
CA GLY A 99 -7.39 -14.17 -11.74
C GLY A 99 -8.10 -13.18 -12.67
N GLY A 100 -8.98 -12.32 -12.15
CA GLY A 100 -9.78 -11.36 -12.91
C GLY A 100 -9.13 -9.98 -13.12
N GLY A 101 -7.83 -9.82 -12.90
CA GLY A 101 -7.10 -8.57 -13.17
C GLY A 101 -7.12 -7.54 -12.02
N VAL A 102 -7.84 -7.78 -10.92
CA VAL A 102 -7.97 -6.83 -9.79
C VAL A 102 -6.60 -6.49 -9.18
N GLY A 103 -5.75 -7.49 -8.91
CA GLY A 103 -4.40 -7.25 -8.40
C GLY A 103 -3.54 -6.40 -9.33
N ARG A 104 -3.65 -6.64 -10.66
CA ARG A 104 -2.94 -5.83 -11.68
C ARG A 104 -3.42 -4.39 -11.68
N ALA A 105 -4.73 -4.17 -11.55
CA ALA A 105 -5.31 -2.84 -11.49
C ALA A 105 -4.80 -2.06 -10.25
N PHE A 106 -4.75 -2.70 -9.08
CA PHE A 106 -4.17 -2.10 -7.88
C PHE A 106 -2.69 -1.74 -8.07
N TYR A 107 -1.89 -2.64 -8.68
CA TYR A 107 -0.47 -2.38 -8.85
C TYR A 107 -0.19 -1.28 -9.88
N ALA A 108 -0.98 -1.20 -10.94
CA ALA A 108 -0.90 -0.08 -11.87
C ALA A 108 -1.24 1.25 -11.18
N ASP A 109 -2.28 1.27 -10.34
CA ASP A 109 -2.73 2.46 -9.66
C ASP A 109 -1.76 2.90 -8.54
N VAL A 110 -1.35 1.99 -7.64
CA VAL A 110 -0.42 2.33 -6.55
C VAL A 110 0.97 2.70 -7.07
N GLN A 111 1.43 2.07 -8.16
CA GLN A 111 2.68 2.44 -8.79
C GLN A 111 2.62 3.84 -9.39
N SER A 112 1.57 4.15 -10.15
CA SER A 112 1.36 5.51 -10.71
C SER A 112 1.28 6.57 -9.62
N TYR A 113 0.62 6.26 -8.50
CA TYR A 113 0.59 7.13 -7.33
C TYR A 113 1.97 7.34 -6.72
N ALA A 114 2.73 6.25 -6.53
CA ALA A 114 4.03 6.28 -5.87
C ALA A 114 5.13 6.90 -6.73
N GLU A 115 5.15 6.67 -8.04
CA GLU A 115 6.15 7.24 -8.97
C GLU A 115 6.24 8.77 -8.93
N LEU A 116 5.17 9.42 -8.50
CA LEU A 116 5.13 10.88 -8.33
C LEU A 116 5.65 11.36 -6.97
N ARG A 117 5.80 10.46 -5.97
CA ARG A 117 5.97 10.84 -4.56
C ARG A 117 7.12 10.15 -3.85
N TYR A 118 7.48 8.94 -4.27
CA TYR A 118 8.43 8.08 -3.57
C TYR A 118 9.42 7.45 -4.54
N PRO A 119 10.70 7.27 -4.13
CA PRO A 119 11.69 6.60 -4.97
C PRO A 119 11.46 5.09 -5.07
N GLN A 120 10.77 4.49 -4.08
CA GLN A 120 10.67 3.05 -3.95
C GLN A 120 9.29 2.61 -3.43
N LEU A 121 8.87 1.41 -3.86
CA LEU A 121 7.82 0.64 -3.21
C LEU A 121 8.46 -0.48 -2.39
N ALA A 122 7.90 -0.74 -1.20
CA ALA A 122 8.29 -1.85 -0.34
C ALA A 122 7.07 -2.68 0.04
N CYS A 123 7.24 -3.99 0.21
CA CYS A 123 6.24 -4.89 0.77
C CYS A 123 6.92 -6.16 1.28
N GLU A 124 6.18 -7.03 1.95
CA GLU A 124 6.65 -8.37 2.28
C GLU A 124 5.70 -9.46 1.81
N VAL A 125 6.24 -10.67 1.72
CA VAL A 125 5.49 -11.91 1.49
C VAL A 125 5.93 -12.93 2.53
N PHE A 126 4.99 -13.43 3.34
CA PHE A 126 5.28 -14.51 4.29
C PHE A 126 5.60 -15.79 3.54
N LEU A 127 6.75 -16.40 3.90
CA LEU A 127 7.29 -17.62 3.28
C LEU A 127 6.66 -18.88 3.91
N GLU A 128 5.33 -18.96 3.87
CA GLU A 128 4.57 -20.13 4.25
C GLU A 128 4.27 -21.01 3.03
N HIS A 129 3.73 -22.21 3.26
CA HIS A 129 3.30 -23.06 2.17
C HIS A 129 2.32 -22.34 1.24
N GLY A 130 2.64 -22.32 -0.07
CA GLY A 130 1.83 -21.67 -1.10
C GLY A 130 2.14 -20.18 -1.32
N SER A 131 3.27 -19.67 -0.84
CA SER A 131 3.71 -18.28 -1.07
C SER A 131 4.15 -17.99 -2.51
N ASP A 132 4.51 -19.00 -3.30
CA ASP A 132 5.02 -18.84 -4.66
C ASP A 132 4.16 -17.97 -5.58
N PRO A 133 2.81 -18.12 -5.61
CA PRO A 133 1.99 -17.25 -6.43
C PRO A 133 2.08 -15.77 -6.05
N ALA A 134 2.25 -15.46 -4.75
CA ALA A 134 2.43 -14.09 -4.29
C ALA A 134 3.80 -13.54 -4.70
N LEU A 135 4.87 -14.31 -4.50
CA LEU A 135 6.22 -13.93 -4.93
C LEU A 135 6.29 -13.70 -6.45
N LEU A 136 5.70 -14.61 -7.25
CA LEU A 136 5.63 -14.48 -8.70
C LEU A 136 4.81 -13.24 -9.12
N PHE A 137 3.71 -12.96 -8.42
CA PHE A 137 2.90 -11.78 -8.67
C PHE A 137 3.71 -10.50 -8.44
N HIS A 138 4.33 -10.33 -7.27
CA HIS A 138 5.16 -9.16 -6.97
C HIS A 138 6.37 -9.07 -7.93
N GLY A 139 7.05 -10.18 -8.20
CA GLY A 139 8.17 -10.24 -9.15
C GLY A 139 7.77 -9.79 -10.57
N SER A 140 6.54 -10.13 -11.03
CA SER A 140 6.02 -9.70 -12.33
C SER A 140 5.83 -8.19 -12.45
N PHE A 141 5.80 -7.47 -11.32
CA PHE A 141 5.77 -6.00 -11.25
C PHE A 141 7.15 -5.37 -10.95
N GLY A 142 8.22 -6.18 -10.99
CA GLY A 142 9.59 -5.70 -10.83
C GLY A 142 10.06 -5.59 -9.38
N PHE A 143 9.34 -6.16 -8.42
CA PHE A 143 9.84 -6.29 -7.06
C PHE A 143 10.96 -7.33 -6.99
N ARG A 144 11.96 -7.08 -6.15
CA ARG A 144 13.08 -7.97 -5.89
C ARG A 144 13.21 -8.19 -4.39
N GLU A 145 13.61 -9.39 -3.99
CA GLU A 145 13.94 -9.68 -2.61
C GLU A 145 15.22 -8.93 -2.21
N VAL A 146 15.14 -8.17 -1.13
CA VAL A 146 16.26 -7.41 -0.55
C VAL A 146 16.70 -7.94 0.81
N GLY A 147 16.04 -8.95 1.32
CA GLY A 147 16.35 -9.64 2.55
C GLY A 147 15.20 -10.47 3.08
N GLN A 148 15.41 -11.05 4.25
CA GLN A 148 14.36 -11.79 4.97
C GLN A 148 14.26 -11.27 6.40
N HIS A 149 13.06 -11.35 6.95
CA HIS A 149 12.78 -10.97 8.33
C HIS A 149 11.92 -12.04 9.01
N VAL A 150 12.15 -12.25 10.30
CA VAL A 150 11.37 -13.18 11.12
C VAL A 150 10.64 -12.38 12.17
N ILE A 151 9.33 -12.47 12.18
CA ILE A 151 8.48 -11.85 13.19
C ILE A 151 7.81 -12.90 14.06
N ALA A 152 7.41 -12.51 15.26
CA ALA A 152 6.53 -13.29 16.12
C ALA A 152 5.10 -12.75 15.97
N ALA A 153 4.17 -13.60 15.55
CA ALA A 153 2.75 -13.27 15.47
C ALA A 153 1.93 -14.48 15.93
N ASP A 154 0.96 -14.26 16.78
CA ASP A 154 0.05 -15.30 17.32
C ASP A 154 0.79 -16.53 17.89
N GLY A 155 1.90 -16.28 18.62
CA GLY A 155 2.72 -17.33 19.21
C GLY A 155 3.56 -18.16 18.23
N ARG A 156 3.57 -17.77 16.93
CA ARG A 156 4.35 -18.42 15.86
C ARG A 156 5.45 -17.50 15.34
N LYS A 157 6.51 -18.11 14.83
CA LYS A 157 7.53 -17.37 14.06
C LYS A 157 7.16 -17.44 12.59
N LEU A 158 6.95 -16.28 12.00
CA LEU A 158 6.66 -16.11 10.58
C LEU A 158 7.89 -15.51 9.90
N ARG A 159 8.36 -16.16 8.85
CA ARG A 159 9.46 -15.67 8.01
C ARG A 159 8.87 -14.99 6.78
N ALA A 160 9.33 -13.78 6.48
CA ALA A 160 8.92 -13.01 5.33
C ALA A 160 10.09 -12.71 4.39
N ALA A 161 9.86 -12.79 3.09
CA ALA A 161 10.70 -12.16 2.08
C ALA A 161 10.38 -10.68 2.06
N MET A 162 11.41 -9.85 2.22
CA MET A 162 11.31 -8.39 2.16
C MET A 162 11.57 -7.96 0.73
N LEU A 163 10.58 -7.35 0.10
CA LEU A 163 10.59 -7.04 -1.32
C LEU A 163 10.62 -5.53 -1.55
N MET A 164 11.44 -5.08 -2.49
CA MET A 164 11.49 -3.68 -2.91
C MET A 164 11.45 -3.55 -4.43
N LYS A 165 10.96 -2.40 -4.88
CA LYS A 165 10.96 -1.99 -6.27
C LYS A 165 11.38 -0.53 -6.39
N GLU A 166 12.39 -0.26 -7.23
CA GLU A 166 12.77 1.10 -7.63
C GLU A 166 11.72 1.70 -8.58
N LEU A 167 11.41 2.98 -8.39
CA LEU A 167 10.50 3.75 -9.22
C LEU A 167 11.29 4.72 -10.10
N CYS A 168 11.57 4.31 -11.33
CA CYS A 168 12.50 5.01 -12.22
C CYS A 168 12.03 6.40 -12.66
N SER A 169 10.73 6.68 -12.64
CA SER A 169 10.18 7.99 -12.98
C SER A 169 10.35 9.03 -11.88
N TYR A 170 10.55 8.61 -10.63
CA TYR A 170 10.59 9.50 -9.46
C TYR A 170 11.68 10.58 -9.56
N ALA A 171 12.90 10.22 -9.94
CA ALA A 171 13.99 11.17 -10.04
C ALA A 171 13.68 12.30 -11.04
N TRP A 172 13.15 11.94 -12.19
CA TRP A 172 12.71 12.90 -13.21
C TRP A 172 11.56 13.79 -12.72
N VAL A 173 10.55 13.20 -12.04
CA VAL A 173 9.42 13.94 -11.47
C VAL A 173 9.92 14.97 -10.45
N ARG A 174 10.80 14.57 -9.56
CA ARG A 174 11.41 15.46 -8.54
C ARG A 174 12.23 16.58 -9.16
N GLU A 175 13.02 16.29 -10.19
CA GLU A 175 13.78 17.29 -10.91
C GLU A 175 12.88 18.29 -11.63
N THR A 176 11.80 17.81 -12.26
CA THR A 176 10.90 18.62 -13.09
C THR A 176 9.94 19.48 -12.27
N TYR A 177 9.35 18.91 -11.23
CA TYR A 177 8.26 19.53 -10.48
C TYR A 177 8.62 19.88 -9.03
N GLY A 178 9.75 19.43 -8.51
CA GLY A 178 10.13 19.61 -7.11
C GLY A 178 9.10 18.96 -6.17
N THR A 179 8.47 19.77 -5.29
CA THR A 179 7.38 19.33 -4.39
C THR A 179 5.99 19.72 -4.89
N ALA A 180 5.91 20.52 -5.95
CA ALA A 180 4.66 21.05 -6.50
C ALA A 180 4.21 20.22 -7.71
N LEU A 181 3.58 19.07 -7.45
CA LEU A 181 2.98 18.28 -8.52
C LEU A 181 1.87 19.06 -9.24
N PRO A 182 1.70 18.88 -10.57
CA PRO A 182 0.64 19.53 -11.29
C PRO A 182 -0.73 19.13 -10.75
N ASP A 183 -1.66 20.08 -10.70
CA ASP A 183 -3.06 19.82 -10.37
C ASP A 183 -3.75 19.11 -11.54
N ALA A 184 -3.70 17.80 -11.52
CA ALA A 184 -4.32 16.95 -12.51
C ALA A 184 -5.07 15.79 -11.82
N ALA A 185 -6.29 15.53 -12.26
CA ALA A 185 -7.17 14.54 -11.62
C ALA A 185 -6.55 13.14 -11.50
N TRP A 186 -5.67 12.73 -12.42
CA TRP A 186 -4.99 11.44 -12.40
C TRP A 186 -3.82 11.35 -11.42
N VAL A 187 -3.29 12.51 -10.95
CA VAL A 187 -2.23 12.56 -9.94
C VAL A 187 -2.75 12.08 -8.58
N GLY A 188 -4.02 12.33 -8.29
CA GLY A 188 -4.63 12.06 -7.00
C GLY A 188 -4.09 12.96 -5.88
N ALA A 189 -4.87 13.22 -4.86
CA ALA A 189 -4.42 13.90 -3.66
C ALA A 189 -3.87 12.87 -2.65
N PRO A 190 -2.82 13.19 -1.87
CA PRO A 190 -2.42 12.37 -0.75
C PRO A 190 -3.56 12.36 0.28
N ARG A 191 -3.81 11.21 0.92
CA ARG A 191 -4.83 11.09 1.98
C ARG A 191 -4.46 11.89 3.22
N ARG A 192 -3.17 11.92 3.54
CA ARG A 192 -2.62 12.73 4.63
C ARG A 192 -2.29 14.11 4.09
N SER A 193 -2.93 15.14 4.65
CA SER A 193 -2.49 16.51 4.44
C SER A 193 -1.07 16.62 5.01
N ALA A 194 -0.10 17.07 4.20
CA ALA A 194 1.19 17.43 4.73
C ALA A 194 0.97 18.45 5.88
N PRO A 195 1.67 18.33 7.02
CA PRO A 195 1.57 19.33 8.08
C PRO A 195 1.88 20.69 7.46
N GLU A 196 0.95 21.63 7.66
CA GLU A 196 1.10 23.00 7.15
C GLU A 196 2.44 23.55 7.65
N PRO A 197 3.34 24.06 6.80
CA PRO A 197 4.60 24.60 7.24
C PRO A 197 4.31 25.71 8.25
N GLN A 198 4.75 25.51 9.49
CA GLN A 198 4.62 26.53 10.55
C GLN A 198 5.26 27.81 10.04
N ARG A 199 4.42 28.83 9.81
CA ARG A 199 4.92 30.17 9.49
C ARG A 199 5.81 30.61 10.64
N PRO A 200 7.05 31.05 10.39
CA PRO A 200 7.85 31.60 11.44
C PRO A 200 7.12 32.79 12.04
N THR A 201 6.81 32.71 13.33
CA THR A 201 6.29 33.85 14.10
C THR A 201 7.42 34.86 14.23
N GLY A 202 7.56 35.70 13.21
CA GLY A 202 8.45 36.84 13.23
C GLY A 202 7.90 37.88 14.17
N THR A 203 8.40 37.90 15.39
CA THR A 203 8.32 39.11 16.25
C THR A 203 9.25 40.14 15.70
N CYS A 204 8.72 41.09 14.93
CA CYS A 204 9.39 42.38 14.73
C CYS A 204 9.46 43.10 16.07
N ARG A 205 10.66 43.40 16.51
CA ARG A 205 11.02 44.53 17.35
C ARG A 205 11.94 45.46 16.59
#